data_1b9f3daae8a022a3b1723093c4e4b036
#
_entry.id   1b9f3daae8a022a3b1723093c4e4b036
#
_cell.length_a   1.000
_cell.length_b   1.000
_cell.length_c   1.000
_cell.angle_alpha   90.00
_cell.angle_beta   90.00
_cell.angle_gamma   90.00
#
_symmetry.space_group_name_H-M   'P 1'
#
loop_
_entity.id
_entity.type
_entity.pdbx_description
1 polymer ?
#
loop_
_entity_poly.entity_id
_entity_poly.type
_entity_poly.pdbx_seq_one_letter_code
_entity_poly.pdbx_strand_id
1 'polypeptide(L)'
;MKKAQFDPDKAIVGASYPPPHNEPCRGRKTWPLTTVYGLTQFGVNRVELAPGSWSTQRHWHKTNDEVVVVVSGEIVLVTDDGEEVLGPGDCVAFRMNDPNAHHFQNRSDQLAVFYDIGGRDPYDVSTFPDAGFEAKPRFEIKFRPIKP
;
A
#
# COMPACT_ATOMS: atom_id res chain seq x y z
N MET A 1 27.31 -7.04 3.01
CA MET A 1 25.96 -7.06 3.61
C MET A 1 25.90 -5.94 4.64
N LYS A 2 24.91 -5.06 4.56
CA LYS A 2 24.74 -3.96 5.51
C LYS A 2 23.34 -4.06 6.15
N LYS A 3 23.25 -3.74 7.43
CA LYS A 3 21.96 -3.58 8.11
C LYS A 3 21.16 -2.47 7.44
N ALA A 4 19.86 -2.70 7.17
CA ALA A 4 18.96 -1.66 6.72
C ALA A 4 18.94 -0.54 7.78
N GLN A 5 19.33 0.64 7.38
CA GLN A 5 19.20 1.83 8.23
C GLN A 5 17.88 2.50 7.89
N PHE A 6 17.06 2.62 8.89
CA PHE A 6 15.84 3.39 8.83
C PHE A 6 16.21 4.87 9.03
N ASP A 7 15.99 5.66 7.99
CA ASP A 7 16.21 7.11 8.02
C ASP A 7 14.83 7.79 7.98
N PRO A 8 14.37 8.35 9.11
CA PRO A 8 13.03 8.95 9.18
C PRO A 8 12.85 10.11 8.20
N ASP A 9 13.92 10.77 7.79
CA ASP A 9 13.87 11.92 6.87
C ASP A 9 13.72 11.51 5.41
N LYS A 10 13.85 10.21 5.09
CA LYS A 10 13.68 9.65 3.75
C LYS A 10 12.32 9.01 3.49
N ALA A 11 11.33 9.34 4.29
CA ALA A 11 9.97 8.88 4.05
C ALA A 11 9.37 9.50 2.78
N ILE A 12 8.66 8.68 2.03
CA ILE A 12 7.70 9.17 1.04
C ILE A 12 6.41 9.48 1.80
N VAL A 13 6.00 10.74 1.79
CA VAL A 13 4.80 11.20 2.52
C VAL A 13 3.61 11.27 1.60
N GLY A 14 2.50 10.70 2.04
CA GLY A 14 1.24 10.68 1.28
C GLY A 14 1.26 9.66 0.15
N ALA A 15 0.43 9.92 -0.85
CA ALA A 15 0.31 9.14 -2.08
C ALA A 15 0.23 10.05 -3.29
N SER A 16 0.71 9.60 -4.44
CA SER A 16 0.78 10.37 -5.68
C SER A 16 -0.51 10.33 -6.51
N TYR A 17 -1.64 9.97 -5.90
CA TYR A 17 -2.93 10.00 -6.59
C TYR A 17 -3.33 11.43 -6.97
N PRO A 18 -4.06 11.60 -8.07
CA PRO A 18 -4.64 12.91 -8.39
C PRO A 18 -5.66 13.32 -7.32
N PRO A 19 -5.75 14.63 -7.01
CA PRO A 19 -6.79 15.13 -6.11
C PRO A 19 -8.21 14.80 -6.61
N PRO A 20 -9.18 14.51 -5.72
CA PRO A 20 -9.07 14.50 -4.26
C PRO A 20 -8.60 13.16 -3.66
N HIS A 21 -8.27 12.16 -4.48
CA HIS A 21 -7.97 10.79 -4.06
C HIS A 21 -6.70 10.65 -3.20
N ASN A 22 -5.79 11.62 -3.25
CA ASN A 22 -4.60 11.67 -2.42
C ASN A 22 -4.89 12.14 -0.98
N GLU A 23 -6.01 12.80 -0.73
CA GLU A 23 -6.29 13.44 0.55
C GLU A 23 -6.38 12.47 1.73
N PRO A 24 -7.07 11.33 1.64
CA PRO A 24 -7.11 10.37 2.74
C PRO A 24 -5.75 9.79 3.11
N CYS A 25 -4.79 9.82 2.18
CA CYS A 25 -3.46 9.24 2.37
C CYS A 25 -2.41 10.22 2.92
N ARG A 26 -2.78 11.45 3.27
CA ARG A 26 -1.81 12.50 3.70
C ARG A 26 -1.00 12.12 4.93
N GLY A 27 -1.55 11.34 5.85
CA GLY A 27 -0.87 10.88 7.07
C GLY A 27 -0.10 9.57 6.90
N ARG A 28 0.06 9.07 5.68
CA ARG A 28 0.88 7.91 5.36
C ARG A 28 2.33 8.32 5.18
N LYS A 29 3.24 7.54 5.77
CA LYS A 29 4.69 7.60 5.49
C LYS A 29 5.17 6.24 5.05
N THR A 30 5.97 6.18 4.00
CA THR A 30 6.47 4.93 3.42
C THR A 30 7.98 4.97 3.22
N TRP A 31 8.66 3.91 3.63
CA TRP A 31 10.08 3.70 3.39
C TRP A 31 10.26 2.44 2.54
N PRO A 32 10.64 2.58 1.24
CA PRO A 32 10.83 1.45 0.34
C PRO A 32 12.18 0.76 0.61
N LEU A 33 12.21 -0.12 1.60
CA LEU A 33 13.44 -0.73 2.14
C LEU A 33 14.25 -1.49 1.10
N THR A 34 13.60 -2.26 0.23
CA THR A 34 14.29 -3.06 -0.79
C THR A 34 14.83 -2.24 -1.94
N THR A 35 14.18 -1.13 -2.27
CA THR A 35 14.64 -0.22 -3.34
C THR A 35 15.99 0.41 -3.02
N VAL A 36 16.20 0.76 -1.76
CA VAL A 36 17.47 1.36 -1.28
C VAL A 36 18.65 0.38 -1.47
N TYR A 37 18.39 -0.93 -1.48
CA TYR A 37 19.40 -1.97 -1.67
C TYR A 37 19.46 -2.52 -3.09
N GLY A 38 18.70 -1.96 -4.04
CA GLY A 38 18.69 -2.40 -5.42
C GLY A 38 18.04 -3.77 -5.64
N LEU A 39 17.18 -4.24 -4.71
CA LEU A 39 16.43 -5.48 -4.89
C LEU A 39 15.28 -5.25 -5.88
N THR A 40 15.10 -6.19 -6.81
CA THR A 40 14.19 -5.99 -7.95
C THR A 40 13.07 -7.03 -8.06
N GLN A 41 13.16 -8.16 -7.39
CA GLN A 41 12.17 -9.24 -7.51
C GLN A 41 10.92 -9.02 -6.66
N PHE A 42 11.09 -8.38 -5.51
CA PHE A 42 10.01 -8.05 -4.58
C PHE A 42 10.27 -6.71 -3.89
N GLY A 43 9.22 -6.11 -3.39
CA GLY A 43 9.26 -4.89 -2.59
C GLY A 43 8.96 -5.18 -1.13
N VAL A 44 9.68 -4.53 -0.23
CA VAL A 44 9.31 -4.42 1.18
C VAL A 44 9.26 -2.95 1.51
N ASN A 45 8.08 -2.49 1.88
CA ASN A 45 7.84 -1.15 2.34
C ASN A 45 7.53 -1.20 3.84
N ARG A 46 8.19 -0.38 4.63
CA ARG A 46 7.71 -0.06 5.96
C ARG A 46 6.75 1.12 5.85
N VAL A 47 5.56 0.96 6.39
CA VAL A 47 4.51 1.97 6.34
C VAL A 47 4.15 2.40 7.76
N GLU A 48 4.08 3.70 7.97
CA GLU A 48 3.46 4.32 9.13
C GLU A 48 2.17 5.00 8.70
N LEU A 49 1.10 4.76 9.43
CA LEU A 49 -0.21 5.30 9.15
C LEU A 49 -0.73 6.07 10.35
N ALA A 50 -0.79 7.39 10.22
CA ALA A 50 -1.30 8.27 11.27
C ALA A 50 -2.81 8.04 11.50
N PRO A 51 -3.34 8.37 12.69
CA PRO A 51 -4.78 8.36 12.96
C PRO A 51 -5.58 9.07 11.88
N GLY A 52 -6.69 8.46 11.47
CA GLY A 52 -7.59 8.99 10.43
C GLY A 52 -7.11 8.83 8.99
N SER A 53 -5.94 8.23 8.77
CA SER A 53 -5.35 8.11 7.43
C SER A 53 -5.61 6.76 6.78
N TRP A 54 -5.58 6.76 5.46
CA TRP A 54 -5.65 5.56 4.62
C TRP A 54 -4.28 5.19 4.06
N SER A 55 -4.05 3.88 3.90
CA SER A 55 -2.81 3.39 3.26
C SER A 55 -2.72 3.76 1.79
N THR A 56 -3.81 3.54 1.08
CA THR A 56 -3.98 3.74 -0.37
C THR A 56 -5.45 4.00 -0.67
N GLN A 57 -5.81 4.27 -1.92
CA GLN A 57 -7.14 3.98 -2.42
C GLN A 57 -7.32 2.46 -2.52
N ARG A 58 -8.55 1.93 -2.37
CA ARG A 58 -8.80 0.49 -2.55
C ARG A 58 -8.36 0.05 -3.94
N HIS A 59 -7.60 -1.03 -4.00
CA HIS A 59 -7.02 -1.51 -5.25
C HIS A 59 -6.76 -3.01 -5.21
N TRP A 60 -6.51 -3.56 -6.37
CA TRP A 60 -6.00 -4.90 -6.57
C TRP A 60 -4.94 -4.92 -7.66
N HIS A 61 -4.06 -5.91 -7.64
CA HIS A 61 -2.94 -6.08 -8.55
C HIS A 61 -3.22 -7.18 -9.56
N LYS A 62 -2.87 -6.93 -10.82
CA LYS A 62 -3.06 -7.91 -11.89
C LYS A 62 -2.04 -9.06 -11.84
N THR A 63 -0.80 -8.77 -11.52
CA THR A 63 0.31 -9.74 -11.63
C THR A 63 1.20 -9.80 -10.39
N ASN A 64 0.93 -9.04 -9.34
CA ASN A 64 1.67 -9.08 -8.09
C ASN A 64 0.82 -9.61 -6.95
N ASP A 65 1.32 -10.63 -6.27
CA ASP A 65 0.85 -10.98 -4.93
C ASP A 65 1.35 -9.96 -3.92
N GLU A 66 0.59 -9.76 -2.85
CA GLU A 66 0.92 -8.84 -1.78
C GLU A 66 0.65 -9.49 -0.41
N VAL A 67 1.51 -9.20 0.56
CA VAL A 67 1.34 -9.59 1.96
C VAL A 67 1.55 -8.37 2.84
N VAL A 68 0.66 -8.17 3.79
CA VAL A 68 0.81 -7.12 4.81
C VAL A 68 0.94 -7.77 6.17
N VAL A 69 1.91 -7.31 6.97
CA VAL A 69 2.16 -7.76 8.35
C VAL A 69 2.11 -6.57 9.27
N VAL A 70 1.20 -6.58 10.24
CA VAL A 70 1.07 -5.52 11.24
C VAL A 70 2.16 -5.68 12.30
N VAL A 71 2.87 -4.59 12.58
CA VAL A 71 3.96 -4.54 13.58
C VAL A 71 3.50 -3.92 14.88
N SER A 72 2.78 -2.79 14.79
CA SER A 72 2.27 -2.09 15.97
C SER A 72 1.06 -1.22 15.61
N GLY A 73 0.26 -0.89 16.59
CA GLY A 73 -1.00 -0.20 16.40
C GLY A 73 -2.07 -1.11 15.80
N GLU A 74 -3.14 -0.52 15.31
CA GLU A 74 -4.31 -1.20 14.76
C GLU A 74 -4.65 -0.59 13.41
N ILE A 75 -4.99 -1.43 12.45
CA ILE A 75 -5.50 -1.02 11.13
C ILE A 75 -6.78 -1.77 10.80
N VAL A 76 -7.68 -1.13 10.08
CA VAL A 76 -8.88 -1.76 9.53
C VAL A 76 -8.62 -2.09 8.07
N LEU A 77 -8.63 -3.39 7.75
CA LEU A 77 -8.68 -3.87 6.37
C LEU A 77 -10.09 -3.63 5.83
N VAL A 78 -10.18 -3.02 4.67
CA VAL A 78 -11.45 -2.80 3.95
C VAL A 78 -11.36 -3.49 2.59
N THR A 79 -12.32 -4.39 2.33
CA THR A 79 -12.42 -5.16 1.07
C THR A 79 -13.84 -5.11 0.52
N ASP A 80 -14.08 -5.76 -0.62
CA ASP A 80 -15.43 -5.92 -1.16
C ASP A 80 -16.30 -6.85 -0.29
N ASP A 81 -15.66 -7.77 0.46
CA ASP A 81 -16.34 -8.73 1.34
C ASP A 81 -16.64 -8.17 2.74
N GLY A 82 -16.13 -6.98 3.07
CA GLY A 82 -16.33 -6.34 4.35
C GLY A 82 -15.06 -5.79 4.98
N GLU A 83 -15.11 -5.62 6.29
CA GLU A 83 -14.05 -4.99 7.08
C GLU A 83 -13.55 -5.93 8.18
N GLU A 84 -12.25 -5.88 8.45
CA GLU A 84 -11.61 -6.65 9.51
C GLU A 84 -10.57 -5.79 10.24
N VAL A 85 -10.54 -5.86 11.56
CA VAL A 85 -9.53 -5.19 12.38
C VAL A 85 -8.32 -6.07 12.52
N LEU A 86 -7.14 -5.52 12.20
CA LEU A 86 -5.85 -6.20 12.30
C LEU A 86 -4.97 -5.52 13.33
N GLY A 87 -4.38 -6.31 14.22
CA GLY A 87 -3.45 -5.88 15.26
C GLY A 87 -2.05 -6.46 15.09
N PRO A 88 -1.12 -6.16 16.03
CA PRO A 88 0.27 -6.61 15.95
C PRO A 88 0.41 -8.12 15.84
N GLY A 89 1.13 -8.58 14.81
CA GLY A 89 1.34 -9.99 14.50
C GLY A 89 0.35 -10.55 13.47
N ASP A 90 -0.74 -9.86 13.18
CA ASP A 90 -1.67 -10.29 12.13
C ASP A 90 -1.03 -10.11 10.76
N CYS A 91 -1.37 -11.03 9.87
CA CYS A 91 -0.89 -11.09 8.50
C CYS A 91 -2.06 -11.35 7.55
N VAL A 92 -2.12 -10.57 6.47
CA VAL A 92 -3.10 -10.78 5.41
C VAL A 92 -2.41 -10.83 4.06
N ALA A 93 -2.90 -11.70 3.17
CA ALA A 93 -2.36 -11.88 1.83
C ALA A 93 -3.41 -11.60 0.76
N PHE A 94 -2.98 -10.96 -0.32
CA PHE A 94 -3.80 -10.64 -1.48
C PHE A 94 -3.18 -11.32 -2.70
N ARG A 95 -4.00 -12.14 -3.34
CA ARG A 95 -3.57 -12.87 -4.53
C ARG A 95 -3.64 -11.97 -5.75
N MET A 96 -2.65 -12.08 -6.63
CA MET A 96 -2.70 -11.43 -7.94
C MET A 96 -3.97 -11.82 -8.70
N ASN A 97 -4.46 -10.89 -9.50
CA ASN A 97 -5.63 -11.05 -10.37
C ASN A 97 -6.93 -11.41 -9.63
N ASP A 98 -7.00 -11.11 -8.33
CA ASP A 98 -8.23 -11.15 -7.56
C ASP A 98 -8.83 -9.73 -7.53
N PRO A 99 -10.03 -9.51 -8.10
CA PRO A 99 -10.62 -8.18 -8.17
C PRO A 99 -11.18 -7.67 -6.84
N ASN A 100 -11.10 -8.46 -5.76
CA ASN A 100 -11.47 -8.04 -4.41
C ASN A 100 -10.51 -6.93 -3.93
N ALA A 101 -10.88 -5.69 -4.21
CA ALA A 101 -10.04 -4.54 -3.92
C ALA A 101 -9.90 -4.29 -2.42
N HIS A 102 -8.70 -3.92 -2.00
CA HIS A 102 -8.37 -3.73 -0.59
C HIS A 102 -7.60 -2.43 -0.33
N HIS A 103 -7.71 -1.94 0.88
CA HIS A 103 -6.83 -0.97 1.51
C HIS A 103 -6.92 -1.07 3.03
N PHE A 104 -6.10 -0.26 3.72
CA PHE A 104 -6.10 -0.17 5.17
C PHE A 104 -6.43 1.26 5.62
N GLN A 105 -7.17 1.36 6.71
CA GLN A 105 -7.49 2.61 7.38
C GLN A 105 -7.02 2.54 8.83
N ASN A 106 -6.39 3.60 9.32
CA ASN A 106 -6.15 3.73 10.75
C ASN A 106 -7.31 4.54 11.37
N ARG A 107 -8.23 3.84 12.01
CA ARG A 107 -9.38 4.44 12.71
C ARG A 107 -9.14 4.61 14.21
N SER A 108 -7.94 4.21 14.69
CA SER A 108 -7.52 4.37 16.08
C SER A 108 -6.95 5.77 16.35
N ASP A 109 -6.60 6.04 17.61
CA ASP A 109 -5.93 7.27 18.04
C ASP A 109 -4.39 7.11 18.13
N GLN A 110 -3.86 5.94 17.75
CA GLN A 110 -2.44 5.61 17.80
C GLN A 110 -1.85 5.46 16.40
N LEU A 111 -0.54 5.68 16.29
CA LEU A 111 0.21 5.40 15.07
C LEU A 111 0.20 3.89 14.79
N ALA A 112 -0.17 3.49 13.60
CA ALA A 112 -0.03 2.12 13.15
C ALA A 112 1.21 1.95 12.27
N VAL A 113 1.88 0.79 12.41
CA VAL A 113 3.06 0.42 11.63
C VAL A 113 2.87 -0.98 11.07
N PHE A 114 3.11 -1.13 9.78
CA PHE A 114 3.06 -2.42 9.11
C PHE A 114 4.11 -2.53 7.99
N TYR A 115 4.41 -3.74 7.58
CA TYR A 115 5.15 -4.02 6.37
C TYR A 115 4.20 -4.43 5.27
N ASP A 116 4.37 -3.81 4.12
CA ASP A 116 3.78 -4.16 2.84
C ASP A 116 4.86 -4.85 1.99
N ILE A 117 4.60 -6.07 1.57
CA ILE A 117 5.53 -6.95 0.86
C ILE A 117 4.83 -7.41 -0.41
N GLY A 118 5.31 -7.00 -1.56
CA GLY A 118 4.68 -7.33 -2.84
C GLY A 118 5.67 -7.69 -3.93
N GLY A 119 5.17 -8.36 -4.95
CA GLY A 119 5.89 -8.61 -6.19
C GLY A 119 6.29 -7.31 -6.88
N ARG A 120 7.20 -7.41 -7.85
CA ARG A 120 7.67 -6.26 -8.62
C ARG A 120 7.68 -6.54 -10.12
N ASP A 121 6.62 -7.16 -10.61
CA ASP A 121 6.42 -7.33 -12.04
C ASP A 121 6.34 -5.94 -12.72
N PRO A 122 7.23 -5.64 -13.68
CA PRO A 122 7.19 -4.37 -14.40
C PRO A 122 5.95 -4.21 -15.29
N TYR A 123 5.17 -5.24 -15.49
CA TYR A 123 3.93 -5.22 -16.28
C TYR A 123 2.66 -5.23 -15.43
N ASP A 124 2.80 -5.16 -14.12
CA ASP A 124 1.64 -5.10 -13.23
C ASP A 124 0.73 -3.90 -13.53
N VAL A 125 -0.54 -4.07 -13.28
CA VAL A 125 -1.55 -3.01 -13.35
C VAL A 125 -2.32 -3.03 -12.04
N SER A 126 -2.27 -1.92 -11.31
CA SER A 126 -3.11 -1.71 -10.15
C SER A 126 -4.41 -1.06 -10.58
N THR A 127 -5.53 -1.68 -10.25
CA THR A 127 -6.87 -1.16 -10.55
C THR A 127 -7.50 -0.60 -9.28
N PHE A 128 -8.04 0.61 -9.37
CA PHE A 128 -8.65 1.37 -8.27
C PHE A 128 -10.14 1.59 -8.56
N PRO A 129 -11.02 0.63 -8.23
CA PRO A 129 -12.41 0.65 -8.67
C PRO A 129 -13.19 1.85 -8.16
N ASP A 130 -13.00 2.26 -6.91
CA ASP A 130 -13.72 3.39 -6.31
C ASP A 130 -13.29 4.74 -6.88
N ALA A 131 -12.04 4.84 -7.29
CA ALA A 131 -11.47 6.06 -7.87
C ALA A 131 -11.59 6.12 -9.40
N GLY A 132 -11.98 5.01 -10.03
CA GLY A 132 -12.24 4.94 -11.47
C GLY A 132 -10.99 5.05 -12.35
N PHE A 133 -9.82 4.65 -11.86
CA PHE A 133 -8.58 4.67 -12.64
C PHE A 133 -7.72 3.41 -12.47
N GLU A 134 -6.75 3.26 -13.35
CA GLU A 134 -5.69 2.27 -13.31
C GLU A 134 -4.33 2.96 -13.23
N ALA A 135 -3.39 2.37 -12.49
CA ALA A 135 -1.97 2.72 -12.51
C ALA A 135 -1.17 1.61 -13.18
N LYS A 136 -0.35 1.98 -14.15
CA LYS A 136 0.64 1.08 -14.74
C LYS A 136 1.98 1.22 -14.02
N PRO A 137 2.81 0.15 -14.02
CA PRO A 137 3.98 0.15 -13.18
C PRO A 137 5.05 1.15 -13.60
N ARG A 138 5.74 1.55 -12.62
CA ARG A 138 7.12 1.95 -12.40
C ARG A 138 7.82 2.95 -13.29
N PHE A 139 7.65 2.95 -14.59
CA PHE A 139 8.37 3.86 -15.48
C PHE A 139 7.55 5.06 -15.88
N GLU A 140 6.23 4.94 -15.78
CA GLU A 140 5.27 6.01 -15.96
C GLU A 140 4.02 5.70 -15.13
N ILE A 141 3.91 6.24 -13.91
CA ILE A 141 2.65 6.23 -13.18
C ILE A 141 1.69 7.14 -13.94
N LYS A 142 1.01 6.58 -14.92
CA LYS A 142 -0.10 7.23 -15.63
C LYS A 142 -1.40 6.63 -15.11
N PHE A 143 -2.09 7.39 -14.30
CA PHE A 143 -3.48 7.08 -13.97
C PHE A 143 -4.33 7.27 -15.23
N ARG A 144 -5.04 6.22 -15.60
CA ARG A 144 -5.95 6.24 -16.74
C ARG A 144 -7.35 5.86 -16.29
N PRO A 145 -8.40 6.52 -16.83
CA PRO A 145 -9.77 6.07 -16.59
C PRO A 145 -9.93 4.61 -17.01
N ILE A 146 -10.66 3.84 -16.22
CA ILE A 146 -11.11 2.51 -16.61
C ILE A 146 -12.11 2.72 -17.74
N LYS A 147 -11.85 2.12 -18.89
CA LYS A 147 -12.83 2.12 -19.98
C LYS A 147 -14.00 1.21 -19.58
N PRO A 148 -15.24 1.64 -19.82
CA PRO A 148 -16.42 0.81 -19.59
C PRO A 148 -16.42 -0.44 -20.46
#